data_b9fcdcd3f3c063c038d7863a7c0dc645
#
_entry.id   b9fcdcd3f3c063c038d7863a7c0dc645
#
_cell.length_a   1.000
_cell.length_b   1.000
_cell.length_c   1.000
_cell.angle_alpha   90.00
_cell.angle_beta   90.00
_cell.angle_gamma   90.00
#
_symmetry.space_group_name_H-M   'P 1'
#
loop_
_entity.id
_entity.type
_entity.pdbx_description
1 polymer ?
#
loop_
_entity_poly.entity_id
_entity_poly.type
_entity_poly.pdbx_seq_one_letter_code
_entity_poly.pdbx_strand_id
1 'polypeptide(L)'
;MSNSAAVTPNDLSAFWMPFTANRQFKKAPRMFVGAKDMHYTTSDGRQVLDGTAGLWCVNAGHCRPKITEAIARQAAELDYAPAFQMGHPKAFELANQLVQLAPQGLDHVLFTNSGSESVETALKVALAYHRVKGEGSRFRLIGRERGYHGVNFGGISVGGIVSNRKMFGTLLTGVDHLPHTHNLAKNAFTRGEPDHGLDLADELERIVTLHDASTIAAVIVEPVAGSTGVLIPPKGYLQRLRDITKKHGILLIFDEVITGFGRLGTPFAADYFGVTPDIMVTAKGLTNGVIPMGAVLVSSEIHDTFMQGPEHVIEFMHGYTYSGNPIASAAGLATLETYKEEGLLQRGTELGPYWADALHSLKDEPNVIDVRNIGLVGAIELQPIAGEPTKRAFSAFVKAFESGFLIRTTGDIIALSPPLIVQKHHIDELVDGIRTVLRAIP
;
A
#
# COMPACT_ATOMS: atom_id res chain seq x y z
N MET A 1 41.59 -4.92 18.45
CA MET A 1 40.84 -3.88 17.70
C MET A 1 40.72 -4.36 16.26
N SER A 2 39.65 -5.05 15.93
CA SER A 2 39.41 -5.50 14.55
C SER A 2 38.78 -4.35 13.77
N ASN A 3 39.57 -3.74 12.88
CA ASN A 3 39.05 -2.88 11.85
C ASN A 3 38.09 -3.71 10.97
N SER A 4 36.81 -3.70 11.24
CA SER A 4 35.82 -4.11 10.26
C SER A 4 35.84 -3.05 9.16
N ALA A 5 36.58 -3.29 8.10
CA ALA A 5 36.51 -2.47 6.91
C ALA A 5 35.03 -2.42 6.50
N ALA A 6 34.44 -1.21 6.51
CA ALA A 6 33.10 -1.01 6.00
C ALA A 6 33.04 -1.65 4.60
N VAL A 7 32.10 -2.58 4.38
CA VAL A 7 31.91 -3.18 3.05
C VAL A 7 31.43 -2.07 2.15
N THR A 8 32.37 -1.38 1.53
CA THR A 8 32.06 -0.40 0.48
C THR A 8 31.62 -1.21 -0.73
N PRO A 9 30.41 -1.03 -1.24
CA PRO A 9 30.02 -1.65 -2.51
C PRO A 9 31.02 -1.19 -3.55
N ASN A 10 31.54 -2.10 -4.37
CA ASN A 10 32.49 -1.79 -5.43
C ASN A 10 31.89 -0.71 -6.33
N ASP A 11 31.25 -0.94 -7.38
CA ASP A 11 30.74 0.09 -8.28
C ASP A 11 29.23 0.28 -8.11
N LEU A 12 28.80 1.51 -7.80
CA LEU A 12 27.39 1.88 -7.68
C LEU A 12 26.79 2.40 -8.99
N SER A 13 27.58 2.52 -10.07
CA SER A 13 27.16 3.23 -11.29
C SER A 13 26.07 2.49 -12.04
N ALA A 14 26.17 1.17 -12.18
CA ALA A 14 25.29 0.35 -13.01
C ALA A 14 23.84 0.28 -12.51
N PHE A 15 23.61 0.36 -11.20
CA PHE A 15 22.25 0.26 -10.65
C PHE A 15 21.55 1.62 -10.67
N TRP A 16 20.53 1.74 -11.49
CA TRP A 16 19.62 2.88 -11.49
C TRP A 16 18.50 2.63 -10.48
N MET A 17 18.65 3.18 -9.29
CA MET A 17 17.71 2.98 -8.18
C MET A 17 16.36 3.66 -8.46
N PRO A 18 15.23 2.95 -8.22
CA PRO A 18 13.91 3.50 -8.41
C PRO A 18 13.57 4.58 -7.36
N PHE A 19 12.78 5.59 -7.74
CA PHE A 19 12.29 6.65 -6.86
C PHE A 19 13.36 7.26 -5.94
N THR A 20 14.58 7.39 -6.45
CA THR A 20 15.73 7.81 -5.67
C THR A 20 16.48 8.96 -6.38
N ALA A 21 16.91 9.94 -5.59
CA ALA A 21 17.88 10.94 -6.05
C ALA A 21 19.26 10.27 -6.19
N ASN A 22 19.47 9.53 -7.29
CA ASN A 22 20.62 8.64 -7.50
C ASN A 22 21.98 9.34 -7.32
N ARG A 23 22.12 10.58 -7.80
CA ARG A 23 23.36 11.35 -7.65
C ARG A 23 23.68 11.65 -6.19
N GLN A 24 22.66 11.99 -5.38
CA GLN A 24 22.81 12.23 -3.94
C GLN A 24 23.11 10.93 -3.20
N PHE A 25 22.32 9.87 -3.48
CA PHE A 25 22.50 8.57 -2.83
C PHE A 25 23.90 7.98 -3.08
N LYS A 26 24.37 8.01 -4.34
CA LYS A 26 25.69 7.44 -4.70
C LYS A 26 26.88 8.19 -4.11
N LYS A 27 26.69 9.47 -3.71
CA LYS A 27 27.73 10.26 -2.98
C LYS A 27 27.77 9.93 -1.49
N ALA A 28 26.63 9.58 -0.89
CA ALA A 28 26.49 9.24 0.54
C ALA A 28 25.51 8.07 0.67
N PRO A 29 25.92 6.84 0.32
CA PRO A 29 25.02 5.70 0.26
C PRO A 29 24.56 5.26 1.64
N ARG A 30 23.24 4.99 1.75
CA ARG A 30 22.57 4.44 2.93
C ARG A 30 22.34 2.95 2.69
N MET A 31 23.25 2.11 3.14
CA MET A 31 23.28 0.68 2.82
C MET A 31 22.88 -0.17 4.02
N PHE A 32 21.93 -1.06 3.80
CA PHE A 32 21.56 -2.13 4.75
C PHE A 32 22.24 -3.44 4.32
N VAL A 33 22.79 -4.16 5.30
CA VAL A 33 23.47 -5.45 5.10
C VAL A 33 22.85 -6.58 5.91
N GLY A 34 21.88 -6.25 6.80
CA GLY A 34 21.15 -7.21 7.61
C GLY A 34 19.89 -6.58 8.17
N ALA A 35 19.01 -7.44 8.69
CA ALA A 35 17.82 -7.01 9.41
C ALA A 35 17.38 -8.09 10.39
N LYS A 36 16.71 -7.70 11.48
CA LYS A 36 16.06 -8.60 12.42
C LYS A 36 14.95 -7.88 13.17
N ASP A 37 13.79 -8.49 13.23
CA ASP A 37 12.59 -7.99 13.94
C ASP A 37 12.27 -6.52 13.58
N MET A 38 12.56 -5.55 14.45
CA MET A 38 12.29 -4.13 14.26
C MET A 38 13.44 -3.35 13.62
N HIS A 39 14.60 -3.96 13.39
CA HIS A 39 15.82 -3.22 13.05
C HIS A 39 16.48 -3.70 11.77
N TYR A 40 17.03 -2.74 11.04
CA TYR A 40 18.05 -2.96 10.01
C TYR A 40 19.45 -2.80 10.58
N THR A 41 20.42 -3.49 10.01
CA THR A 41 21.85 -3.29 10.26
C THR A 41 22.47 -2.61 9.02
N THR A 42 23.11 -1.48 9.22
CA THR A 42 23.81 -0.75 8.16
C THR A 42 25.20 -1.34 7.87
N SER A 43 25.80 -0.97 6.74
CA SER A 43 27.16 -1.43 6.36
C SER A 43 28.26 -1.00 7.33
N ASP A 44 28.04 0.03 8.14
CA ASP A 44 28.91 0.48 9.21
C ASP A 44 28.55 -0.11 10.59
N GLY A 45 27.61 -1.07 10.63
CA GLY A 45 27.27 -1.84 11.83
C GLY A 45 26.24 -1.19 12.77
N ARG A 46 25.71 0.00 12.43
CA ARG A 46 24.65 0.65 13.24
C ARG A 46 23.32 -0.09 13.11
N GLN A 47 22.54 -0.06 14.18
CA GLN A 47 21.15 -0.48 14.18
C GLN A 47 20.27 0.71 13.78
N VAL A 48 19.27 0.46 12.93
CA VAL A 48 18.30 1.46 12.46
C VAL A 48 16.91 0.91 12.74
N LEU A 49 16.17 1.56 13.64
CA LEU A 49 14.79 1.21 13.99
C LEU A 49 13.88 1.50 12.78
N ASP A 50 13.11 0.49 12.36
CA ASP A 50 12.22 0.60 11.21
C ASP A 50 10.87 1.23 11.59
N GLY A 51 10.71 2.51 11.31
CA GLY A 51 9.46 3.24 11.50
C GLY A 51 8.46 3.14 10.32
N THR A 52 8.77 2.33 9.28
CA THR A 52 7.99 2.31 8.04
C THR A 52 7.66 0.91 7.50
N ALA A 53 7.96 -0.15 8.26
CA ALA A 53 7.88 -1.54 7.79
C ALA A 53 8.55 -1.71 6.42
N GLY A 54 9.79 -1.22 6.28
CA GLY A 54 10.50 -1.11 5.02
C GLY A 54 9.83 -0.09 4.09
N LEU A 55 9.06 -0.57 3.14
CA LEU A 55 8.18 0.24 2.27
C LEU A 55 6.71 -0.17 2.46
N TRP A 56 6.21 -0.12 3.70
CA TRP A 56 4.84 -0.53 4.08
C TRP A 56 4.58 -2.02 3.86
N CYS A 57 5.58 -2.88 3.93
CA CYS A 57 5.46 -4.28 3.51
C CYS A 57 5.89 -5.33 4.55
N VAL A 58 6.77 -4.97 5.49
CA VAL A 58 7.34 -5.91 6.48
C VAL A 58 6.48 -5.90 7.75
N ASN A 59 5.21 -6.27 7.62
CA ASN A 59 4.23 -6.16 8.71
C ASN A 59 4.58 -7.06 9.90
N ALA A 60 5.11 -8.27 9.67
CA ALA A 60 5.50 -9.20 10.75
C ALA A 60 6.90 -8.92 11.33
N GLY A 61 7.61 -7.91 10.84
CA GLY A 61 9.02 -7.69 11.18
C GLY A 61 9.98 -8.47 10.27
N HIS A 62 11.27 -8.15 10.40
CA HIS A 62 12.32 -8.63 9.51
C HIS A 62 12.80 -10.04 9.83
N CYS A 63 13.18 -10.79 8.79
CA CYS A 63 13.89 -12.07 8.87
C CYS A 63 13.23 -13.08 9.81
N ARG A 64 11.90 -13.18 9.75
CA ARG A 64 11.12 -14.11 10.58
C ARG A 64 11.46 -15.56 10.20
N PRO A 65 11.94 -16.39 11.15
CA PRO A 65 12.38 -17.75 10.85
C PRO A 65 11.33 -18.58 10.14
N LYS A 66 10.07 -18.58 10.59
CA LYS A 66 8.97 -19.31 9.97
C LYS A 66 8.82 -19.00 8.47
N ILE A 67 8.93 -17.73 8.09
CA ILE A 67 8.79 -17.28 6.70
C ILE A 67 10.04 -17.66 5.89
N THR A 68 11.24 -17.39 6.41
CA THR A 68 12.49 -17.67 5.70
C THR A 68 12.74 -19.18 5.50
N GLU A 69 12.39 -20.01 6.48
CA GLU A 69 12.47 -21.46 6.40
C GLU A 69 11.45 -22.05 5.41
N ALA A 70 10.22 -21.51 5.37
CA ALA A 70 9.22 -21.91 4.39
C ALA A 70 9.69 -21.63 2.96
N ILE A 71 10.30 -20.47 2.73
CA ILE A 71 10.90 -20.09 1.44
C ILE A 71 12.03 -21.05 1.05
N ALA A 72 12.97 -21.29 1.94
CA ALA A 72 14.13 -22.16 1.68
C ALA A 72 13.70 -23.60 1.36
N ARG A 73 12.74 -24.13 2.12
CA ARG A 73 12.19 -25.47 1.90
C ARG A 73 11.46 -25.55 0.57
N GLN A 74 10.61 -24.57 0.24
CA GLN A 74 9.87 -24.57 -1.02
C GLN A 74 10.81 -24.44 -2.23
N ALA A 75 11.84 -23.60 -2.14
CA ALA A 75 12.82 -23.45 -3.21
C ALA A 75 13.59 -24.74 -3.52
N ALA A 76 13.78 -25.61 -2.52
CA ALA A 76 14.42 -26.91 -2.69
C ALA A 76 13.47 -28.00 -3.21
N GLU A 77 12.16 -27.86 -2.98
CA GLU A 77 11.14 -28.85 -3.36
C GLU A 77 10.55 -28.58 -4.74
N LEU A 78 10.10 -27.38 -5.00
CA LEU A 78 9.52 -26.91 -6.26
C LEU A 78 9.73 -25.39 -6.38
N ASP A 79 10.71 -25.00 -7.17
CA ASP A 79 11.13 -23.62 -7.38
C ASP A 79 10.18 -22.85 -8.31
N TYR A 80 9.65 -23.51 -9.33
CA TYR A 80 8.72 -22.97 -10.31
C TYR A 80 7.73 -24.02 -10.81
N ALA A 81 6.49 -23.61 -11.05
CA ALA A 81 5.49 -24.35 -11.79
C ALA A 81 4.84 -23.42 -12.83
N PRO A 82 4.51 -23.89 -14.05
CA PRO A 82 3.80 -23.08 -15.02
C PRO A 82 2.48 -22.57 -14.45
N ALA A 83 2.25 -21.26 -14.55
CA ALA A 83 1.03 -20.64 -14.05
C ALA A 83 -0.17 -20.82 -15.01
N PHE A 84 0.09 -21.24 -16.25
CA PHE A 84 -0.94 -21.40 -17.27
C PHE A 84 -1.23 -22.87 -17.51
N GLN A 85 -2.49 -23.29 -17.35
CA GLN A 85 -3.01 -24.64 -17.56
C GLN A 85 -2.39 -25.73 -16.67
N MET A 86 -1.49 -25.35 -15.77
CA MET A 86 -0.89 -26.20 -14.74
C MET A 86 -1.06 -25.49 -13.40
N GLY A 87 -0.86 -26.21 -12.31
CA GLY A 87 -0.99 -25.65 -10.97
C GLY A 87 -0.16 -26.41 -9.96
N HIS A 88 -0.11 -25.89 -8.75
CA HIS A 88 0.49 -26.53 -7.59
C HIS A 88 -0.34 -26.26 -6.32
N PRO A 89 -0.35 -27.16 -5.34
CA PRO A 89 -1.28 -27.08 -4.20
C PRO A 89 -1.22 -25.76 -3.41
N LYS A 90 0.00 -25.21 -3.19
CA LYS A 90 0.18 -24.03 -2.32
C LYS A 90 -0.46 -22.76 -2.86
N ALA A 91 -0.61 -22.59 -4.18
CA ALA A 91 -1.33 -21.45 -4.74
C ALA A 91 -2.82 -21.51 -4.39
N PHE A 92 -3.44 -22.67 -4.51
CA PHE A 92 -4.84 -22.89 -4.14
C PHE A 92 -5.05 -22.77 -2.63
N GLU A 93 -4.13 -23.29 -1.83
CA GLU A 93 -4.17 -23.14 -0.37
C GLU A 93 -4.09 -21.66 0.05
N LEU A 94 -3.16 -20.91 -0.53
CA LEU A 94 -3.04 -19.48 -0.26
C LEU A 94 -4.28 -18.72 -0.69
N ALA A 95 -4.85 -19.02 -1.86
CA ALA A 95 -6.10 -18.42 -2.31
C ALA A 95 -7.24 -18.68 -1.33
N ASN A 96 -7.41 -19.91 -0.84
CA ASN A 96 -8.42 -20.27 0.15
C ASN A 96 -8.22 -19.52 1.49
N GLN A 97 -6.97 -19.40 1.97
CA GLN A 97 -6.71 -18.64 3.20
C GLN A 97 -6.96 -17.14 3.03
N LEU A 98 -6.67 -16.56 1.85
CA LEU A 98 -6.98 -15.17 1.56
C LEU A 98 -8.48 -14.91 1.52
N VAL A 99 -9.26 -15.78 0.90
CA VAL A 99 -10.73 -15.69 0.87
C VAL A 99 -11.32 -15.77 2.27
N GLN A 100 -10.79 -16.66 3.13
CA GLN A 100 -11.24 -16.76 4.52
C GLN A 100 -10.92 -15.51 5.35
N LEU A 101 -9.88 -14.77 4.98
CA LEU A 101 -9.46 -13.55 5.66
C LEU A 101 -10.16 -12.30 5.12
N ALA A 102 -10.57 -12.33 3.85
CA ALA A 102 -11.17 -11.20 3.14
C ALA A 102 -12.58 -10.85 3.64
N PRO A 103 -13.03 -9.61 3.43
CA PRO A 103 -14.43 -9.26 3.64
C PRO A 103 -15.37 -10.21 2.88
N GLN A 104 -16.51 -10.53 3.53
CA GLN A 104 -17.50 -11.43 2.95
C GLN A 104 -17.93 -10.95 1.55
N GLY A 105 -17.96 -11.88 0.60
CA GLY A 105 -18.37 -11.64 -0.78
C GLY A 105 -17.20 -11.43 -1.75
N LEU A 106 -15.95 -11.45 -1.26
CA LEU A 106 -14.73 -11.49 -2.09
C LEU A 106 -14.17 -12.92 -2.10
N ASP A 107 -14.64 -13.75 -3.03
CA ASP A 107 -14.56 -15.21 -2.95
C ASP A 107 -13.58 -15.84 -3.93
N HIS A 108 -12.96 -15.04 -4.84
CA HIS A 108 -12.04 -15.53 -5.86
C HIS A 108 -10.78 -14.68 -5.94
N VAL A 109 -9.64 -15.32 -6.24
CA VAL A 109 -8.31 -14.70 -6.21
C VAL A 109 -7.58 -14.86 -7.54
N LEU A 110 -7.04 -13.76 -8.05
CA LEU A 110 -6.08 -13.73 -9.16
C LEU A 110 -4.72 -13.29 -8.61
N PHE A 111 -3.68 -14.12 -8.71
CA PHE A 111 -2.33 -13.78 -8.26
C PHE A 111 -1.55 -12.98 -9.30
N THR A 112 -0.79 -12.01 -8.81
CA THR A 112 0.13 -11.15 -9.55
C THR A 112 1.49 -11.10 -8.85
N ASN A 113 2.44 -10.28 -9.33
CA ASN A 113 3.77 -10.20 -8.73
C ASN A 113 4.04 -8.87 -7.99
N SER A 114 3.09 -7.95 -8.04
CA SER A 114 3.22 -6.63 -7.39
C SER A 114 1.87 -5.94 -7.26
N GLY A 115 1.79 -4.90 -6.41
CA GLY A 115 0.61 -4.03 -6.35
C GLY A 115 0.31 -3.31 -7.66
N SER A 116 1.34 -2.94 -8.44
CA SER A 116 1.16 -2.32 -9.76
C SER A 116 0.46 -3.27 -10.74
N GLU A 117 0.86 -4.55 -10.76
CA GLU A 117 0.18 -5.56 -11.57
C GLU A 117 -1.21 -5.90 -11.05
N SER A 118 -1.41 -5.90 -9.72
CA SER A 118 -2.74 -6.10 -9.12
C SER A 118 -3.72 -5.01 -9.56
N VAL A 119 -3.29 -3.76 -9.56
CA VAL A 119 -4.12 -2.64 -10.07
C VAL A 119 -4.42 -2.82 -11.56
N GLU A 120 -3.41 -3.07 -12.41
CA GLU A 120 -3.65 -3.32 -13.85
C GLU A 120 -4.65 -4.45 -14.08
N THR A 121 -4.53 -5.53 -13.31
CA THR A 121 -5.44 -6.67 -13.38
C THR A 121 -6.85 -6.27 -12.95
N ALA A 122 -7.01 -5.55 -11.85
CA ALA A 122 -8.31 -5.09 -11.35
C ALA A 122 -9.03 -4.18 -12.37
N LEU A 123 -8.30 -3.24 -12.98
CA LEU A 123 -8.86 -2.37 -14.03
C LEU A 123 -9.29 -3.17 -15.27
N LYS A 124 -8.49 -4.15 -15.69
CA LYS A 124 -8.84 -5.05 -16.81
C LYS A 124 -10.02 -5.94 -16.50
N VAL A 125 -10.11 -6.49 -15.28
CA VAL A 125 -11.28 -7.26 -14.82
C VAL A 125 -12.53 -6.40 -14.90
N ALA A 126 -12.49 -5.17 -14.39
CA ALA A 126 -13.64 -4.26 -14.43
C ALA A 126 -14.12 -3.97 -15.87
N LEU A 127 -13.20 -3.67 -16.78
CA LEU A 127 -13.53 -3.43 -18.19
C LEU A 127 -14.09 -4.68 -18.88
N ALA A 128 -13.45 -5.83 -18.68
CA ALA A 128 -13.86 -7.09 -19.28
C ALA A 128 -15.20 -7.60 -18.72
N TYR A 129 -15.45 -7.44 -17.43
CA TYR A 129 -16.71 -7.76 -16.78
C TYR A 129 -17.90 -7.07 -17.45
N HIS A 130 -17.83 -5.75 -17.61
CA HIS A 130 -18.89 -5.00 -18.30
C HIS A 130 -19.05 -5.41 -19.76
N ARG A 131 -17.94 -5.71 -20.45
CA ARG A 131 -17.99 -6.18 -21.83
C ARG A 131 -18.69 -7.54 -21.96
N VAL A 132 -18.38 -8.49 -21.07
CA VAL A 132 -19.03 -9.82 -21.04
C VAL A 132 -20.53 -9.70 -20.76
N LYS A 133 -20.93 -8.76 -19.89
CA LYS A 133 -22.35 -8.44 -19.62
C LYS A 133 -23.08 -7.75 -20.78
N GLY A 134 -22.40 -7.45 -21.89
CA GLY A 134 -22.99 -6.67 -23.00
C GLY A 134 -22.98 -5.16 -22.78
N GLU A 135 -22.36 -4.67 -21.72
CA GLU A 135 -22.25 -3.25 -21.36
C GLU A 135 -20.91 -2.64 -21.84
N GLY A 136 -20.46 -2.96 -23.04
CA GLY A 136 -19.15 -2.59 -23.57
C GLY A 136 -18.90 -1.08 -23.72
N SER A 137 -19.91 -0.23 -23.54
CA SER A 137 -19.80 1.23 -23.45
C SER A 137 -19.18 1.69 -22.11
N ARG A 138 -19.17 0.86 -21.06
CA ARG A 138 -18.56 1.15 -19.77
C ARG A 138 -17.04 0.96 -19.86
N PHE A 139 -16.31 1.99 -20.22
CA PHE A 139 -14.85 1.98 -20.34
C PHE A 139 -14.15 3.08 -19.54
N ARG A 140 -14.91 4.02 -18.94
CA ARG A 140 -14.33 5.08 -18.12
C ARG A 140 -13.92 4.55 -16.76
N LEU A 141 -12.77 5.03 -16.29
CA LEU A 141 -12.23 4.71 -14.99
C LEU A 141 -12.13 6.00 -14.16
N ILE A 142 -12.50 5.93 -12.90
CA ILE A 142 -12.44 7.08 -12.00
C ILE A 142 -11.41 6.79 -10.92
N GLY A 143 -10.38 7.64 -10.83
CA GLY A 143 -9.42 7.62 -9.73
C GLY A 143 -9.68 8.72 -8.71
N ARG A 144 -8.66 9.05 -7.91
CA ARG A 144 -8.70 10.17 -6.97
C ARG A 144 -7.39 10.97 -7.07
N GLU A 145 -7.49 12.30 -7.02
CA GLU A 145 -6.32 13.17 -6.87
C GLU A 145 -5.46 12.71 -5.68
N ARG A 146 -4.14 12.80 -5.82
CA ARG A 146 -3.15 12.33 -4.84
C ARG A 146 -3.21 10.81 -4.56
N GLY A 147 -4.00 10.02 -5.30
CA GLY A 147 -4.01 8.56 -5.22
C GLY A 147 -2.73 7.96 -5.82
N TYR A 148 -2.25 6.85 -5.25
CA TYR A 148 -1.14 6.06 -5.77
C TYR A 148 -1.59 4.64 -6.06
N HIS A 149 -1.50 4.22 -7.31
CA HIS A 149 -1.96 2.91 -7.77
C HIS A 149 -0.88 2.17 -8.57
N GLY A 150 0.38 2.31 -8.18
CA GLY A 150 1.51 1.69 -8.86
C GLY A 150 2.07 2.54 -10.00
N VAL A 151 2.88 1.91 -10.86
CA VAL A 151 3.71 2.60 -11.86
C VAL A 151 3.41 2.19 -13.30
N ASN A 152 2.53 1.21 -13.52
CA ASN A 152 2.07 0.84 -14.85
C ASN A 152 1.13 1.90 -15.43
N PHE A 153 0.92 1.91 -16.73
CA PHE A 153 0.16 2.97 -17.39
C PHE A 153 -1.30 3.08 -16.91
N GLY A 154 -1.99 1.98 -16.61
CA GLY A 154 -3.31 2.04 -15.98
C GLY A 154 -3.24 2.65 -14.60
N GLY A 155 -2.32 2.17 -13.76
CA GLY A 155 -2.14 2.66 -12.39
C GLY A 155 -1.81 4.15 -12.32
N ILE A 156 -0.90 4.67 -13.18
CA ILE A 156 -0.60 6.11 -13.22
C ILE A 156 -1.70 6.93 -13.90
N SER A 157 -2.56 6.31 -14.71
CA SER A 157 -3.71 6.99 -15.33
C SER A 157 -4.78 7.29 -14.28
N VAL A 158 -5.17 6.31 -13.47
CA VAL A 158 -6.12 6.48 -12.37
C VAL A 158 -5.48 7.10 -11.12
N GLY A 159 -4.15 7.06 -11.00
CA GLY A 159 -3.41 7.75 -9.95
C GLY A 159 -3.46 9.27 -10.09
N GLY A 160 -3.28 10.00 -8.98
CA GLY A 160 -3.38 11.46 -8.92
C GLY A 160 -2.08 12.17 -8.51
N ILE A 161 -0.93 11.49 -8.53
CA ILE A 161 0.36 12.08 -8.19
C ILE A 161 1.01 12.67 -9.44
N VAL A 162 1.11 14.00 -9.51
CA VAL A 162 1.63 14.73 -10.68
C VAL A 162 3.02 14.26 -11.10
N SER A 163 3.94 14.06 -10.16
CA SER A 163 5.31 13.61 -10.46
C SER A 163 5.38 12.24 -11.11
N ASN A 164 4.41 11.36 -10.86
CA ASN A 164 4.33 10.02 -11.44
C ASN A 164 3.72 10.02 -12.84
N ARG A 165 3.13 11.11 -13.29
CA ARG A 165 2.37 11.22 -14.54
C ARG A 165 3.03 12.09 -15.60
N LYS A 166 3.54 13.26 -15.17
CA LYS A 166 3.94 14.37 -16.08
C LYS A 166 5.01 14.02 -17.12
N MET A 167 5.80 12.97 -16.90
CA MET A 167 6.89 12.60 -17.81
C MET A 167 6.47 11.57 -18.88
N PHE A 168 5.28 10.98 -18.76
CA PHE A 168 4.91 9.82 -19.61
C PHE A 168 3.90 10.16 -20.71
N GLY A 169 3.64 11.44 -20.95
CA GLY A 169 2.80 11.91 -22.07
C GLY A 169 1.34 11.55 -21.90
N THR A 170 0.73 11.07 -22.98
CA THR A 170 -0.68 10.66 -23.01
C THR A 170 -0.87 9.35 -22.22
N LEU A 171 -1.73 9.41 -21.21
CA LEU A 171 -2.15 8.26 -20.41
C LEU A 171 -3.41 7.62 -21.02
N LEU A 172 -4.02 6.65 -20.32
CA LEU A 172 -5.28 6.06 -20.76
C LEU A 172 -6.35 7.14 -20.94
N THR A 173 -7.09 7.07 -22.04
CA THR A 173 -8.24 7.95 -22.29
C THR A 173 -9.45 7.52 -21.45
N GLY A 174 -10.37 8.45 -21.19
CA GLY A 174 -11.57 8.14 -20.42
C GLY A 174 -11.30 7.95 -18.92
N VAL A 175 -10.34 8.68 -18.37
CA VAL A 175 -10.05 8.68 -16.93
C VAL A 175 -10.38 10.05 -16.34
N ASP A 176 -11.18 10.05 -15.27
CA ASP A 176 -11.49 11.22 -14.47
C ASP A 176 -11.01 11.01 -13.01
N HIS A 177 -10.98 12.08 -12.21
CA HIS A 177 -10.50 12.02 -10.84
C HIS A 177 -11.47 12.72 -9.88
N LEU A 178 -11.76 12.05 -8.77
CA LEU A 178 -12.36 12.66 -7.59
C LEU A 178 -11.36 13.61 -6.94
N PRO A 179 -11.81 14.67 -6.27
CA PRO A 179 -10.91 15.50 -5.46
C PRO A 179 -10.31 14.70 -4.31
N HIS A 180 -9.12 15.09 -3.86
CA HIS A 180 -8.51 14.51 -2.67
C HIS A 180 -9.21 14.98 -1.39
N THR A 181 -9.13 14.20 -0.31
CA THR A 181 -9.83 14.45 0.95
C THR A 181 -9.03 15.29 1.96
N HIS A 182 -7.78 15.63 1.66
CA HIS A 182 -6.92 16.36 2.58
C HIS A 182 -7.31 17.86 2.67
N ASN A 183 -7.54 18.33 3.91
CA ASN A 183 -7.94 19.71 4.18
C ASN A 183 -7.34 20.20 5.51
N LEU A 184 -6.18 20.85 5.44
CA LEU A 184 -5.50 21.37 6.63
C LEU A 184 -6.35 22.39 7.40
N ALA A 185 -7.09 23.26 6.70
CA ALA A 185 -7.85 24.30 7.34
C ALA A 185 -8.98 23.79 8.27
N LYS A 186 -9.51 22.59 7.97
CA LYS A 186 -10.65 22.02 8.72
C LYS A 186 -10.29 20.77 9.51
N ASN A 187 -9.28 20.01 9.06
CA ASN A 187 -9.02 18.66 9.53
C ASN A 187 -7.62 18.49 10.15
N ALA A 188 -6.81 19.55 10.25
CA ALA A 188 -5.49 19.44 10.88
C ALA A 188 -5.61 18.91 12.32
N PHE A 189 -4.62 18.09 12.71
CA PHE A 189 -4.50 17.46 14.04
C PHE A 189 -5.67 16.53 14.41
N THR A 190 -6.40 16.01 13.41
CA THR A 190 -7.47 15.03 13.66
C THR A 190 -6.88 13.66 14.01
N ARG A 191 -7.46 13.01 15.01
CA ARG A 191 -7.21 11.63 15.38
C ARG A 191 -8.25 10.72 14.71
N GLY A 192 -7.81 9.77 13.90
CA GLY A 192 -8.72 8.93 13.13
C GLY A 192 -9.39 9.68 11.97
N GLU A 193 -10.63 9.33 11.68
CA GLU A 193 -11.39 9.89 10.56
C GLU A 193 -11.79 11.36 10.79
N PRO A 194 -11.46 12.27 9.86
CA PRO A 194 -11.90 13.67 9.93
C PRO A 194 -13.43 13.82 9.81
N ASP A 195 -13.97 14.88 10.42
CA ASP A 195 -15.41 15.18 10.34
C ASP A 195 -15.82 15.92 9.06
N HIS A 196 -14.88 16.60 8.38
CA HIS A 196 -15.19 17.42 7.21
C HIS A 196 -14.71 16.77 5.90
N GLY A 197 -15.57 16.78 4.87
CA GLY A 197 -15.24 16.33 3.50
C GLY A 197 -16.04 15.13 3.01
N LEU A 198 -17.13 14.74 3.69
CA LEU A 198 -18.08 13.75 3.20
C LEU A 198 -18.65 14.12 1.82
N ASP A 199 -18.96 15.39 1.63
CA ASP A 199 -19.47 16.00 0.40
C ASP A 199 -18.55 15.82 -0.81
N LEU A 200 -17.26 15.59 -0.59
CA LEU A 200 -16.31 15.30 -1.68
C LEU A 200 -16.61 13.97 -2.39
N ALA A 201 -17.32 13.05 -1.75
CA ALA A 201 -17.79 11.83 -2.41
C ALA A 201 -18.90 12.09 -3.43
N ASP A 202 -19.69 13.16 -3.25
CA ASP A 202 -20.77 13.54 -4.16
C ASP A 202 -20.26 14.06 -5.51
N GLU A 203 -18.97 14.38 -5.63
CA GLU A 203 -18.34 14.68 -6.92
C GLU A 203 -18.45 13.50 -7.90
N LEU A 204 -18.60 12.27 -7.39
CA LEU A 204 -18.89 11.12 -8.24
C LEU A 204 -20.26 11.27 -8.96
N GLU A 205 -21.29 11.77 -8.28
CA GLU A 205 -22.60 12.05 -8.93
C GLU A 205 -22.47 13.11 -10.02
N ARG A 206 -21.62 14.13 -9.82
CA ARG A 206 -21.33 15.14 -10.87
C ARG A 206 -20.65 14.51 -12.09
N ILE A 207 -19.67 13.61 -11.86
CA ILE A 207 -18.98 12.88 -12.95
C ILE A 207 -19.98 11.97 -13.68
N VAL A 208 -20.84 11.26 -12.95
CA VAL A 208 -21.92 10.44 -13.50
C VAL A 208 -22.87 11.27 -14.36
N THR A 209 -23.27 12.45 -13.89
CA THR A 209 -24.14 13.36 -14.65
C THR A 209 -23.48 13.84 -15.94
N LEU A 210 -22.16 14.12 -15.91
CA LEU A 210 -21.40 14.61 -17.06
C LEU A 210 -21.24 13.54 -18.16
N HIS A 211 -20.96 12.29 -17.76
CA HIS A 211 -20.54 11.23 -18.69
C HIS A 211 -21.59 10.16 -18.94
N ASP A 212 -22.68 10.13 -18.21
CA ASP A 212 -23.66 9.06 -18.11
C ASP A 212 -23.09 7.79 -17.44
N ALA A 213 -23.86 7.21 -16.51
CA ALA A 213 -23.49 6.01 -15.75
C ALA A 213 -23.11 4.82 -16.67
N SER A 214 -23.77 4.70 -17.85
CA SER A 214 -23.53 3.62 -18.80
C SER A 214 -22.15 3.67 -19.47
N THR A 215 -21.36 4.71 -19.24
CA THR A 215 -19.99 4.82 -19.76
C THR A 215 -18.92 4.55 -18.70
N ILE A 216 -19.29 4.49 -17.42
CA ILE A 216 -18.34 4.37 -16.31
C ILE A 216 -18.25 2.91 -15.85
N ALA A 217 -17.05 2.34 -15.90
CA ALA A 217 -16.79 0.97 -15.50
C ALA A 217 -16.53 0.85 -13.99
N ALA A 218 -15.61 1.64 -13.45
CA ALA A 218 -15.17 1.50 -12.08
C ALA A 218 -14.63 2.80 -11.47
N VAL A 219 -14.71 2.86 -10.14
CA VAL A 219 -14.01 3.82 -9.28
C VAL A 219 -12.94 3.05 -8.51
N ILE A 220 -11.71 3.54 -8.47
CA ILE A 220 -10.62 2.99 -7.65
C ILE A 220 -10.14 4.01 -6.65
N VAL A 221 -10.04 3.60 -5.37
CA VAL A 221 -9.50 4.42 -4.28
C VAL A 221 -8.68 3.57 -3.31
N GLU A 222 -7.64 4.18 -2.72
CA GLU A 222 -7.05 3.66 -1.48
C GLU A 222 -8.02 4.02 -0.34
N PRO A 223 -8.42 3.09 0.55
CA PRO A 223 -9.21 3.43 1.74
C PRO A 223 -8.53 4.50 2.58
N VAL A 224 -7.20 4.40 2.78
CA VAL A 224 -6.33 5.46 3.30
C VAL A 224 -5.21 5.68 2.29
N ALA A 225 -5.06 6.88 1.75
CA ALA A 225 -4.02 7.17 0.78
C ALA A 225 -2.66 7.29 1.48
N GLY A 226 -1.96 6.15 1.57
CA GLY A 226 -0.71 6.04 2.33
C GLY A 226 0.45 6.80 1.70
N SER A 227 0.74 6.54 0.43
CA SER A 227 1.92 7.03 -0.30
C SER A 227 2.00 8.55 -0.40
N THR A 228 0.88 9.24 -0.32
CA THR A 228 0.82 10.72 -0.41
C THR A 228 0.74 11.41 0.96
N GLY A 229 1.02 10.67 2.02
CA GLY A 229 1.15 11.22 3.36
C GLY A 229 0.01 10.89 4.31
N VAL A 230 -0.52 9.66 4.21
CA VAL A 230 -1.56 9.15 5.12
C VAL A 230 -2.80 10.04 5.11
N LEU A 231 -3.42 10.16 3.93
CA LEU A 231 -4.66 10.93 3.78
C LEU A 231 -5.83 10.04 4.18
N ILE A 232 -6.35 10.29 5.38
CA ILE A 232 -7.44 9.53 5.97
C ILE A 232 -8.76 10.03 5.37
N PRO A 233 -9.68 9.14 4.95
CA PRO A 233 -10.98 9.56 4.43
C PRO A 233 -11.83 10.18 5.55
N PRO A 234 -12.63 11.21 5.25
CA PRO A 234 -13.63 11.70 6.19
C PRO A 234 -14.67 10.65 6.56
N LYS A 235 -15.28 10.78 7.74
CA LYS A 235 -16.35 9.89 8.21
C LYS A 235 -17.44 9.74 7.15
N GLY A 236 -17.78 8.49 6.82
CA GLY A 236 -18.82 8.15 5.87
C GLY A 236 -18.44 8.33 4.38
N TYR A 237 -17.25 8.86 4.05
CA TYR A 237 -16.84 9.10 2.66
C TYR A 237 -16.81 7.81 1.83
N LEU A 238 -16.21 6.74 2.34
CA LEU A 238 -16.15 5.46 1.61
C LEU A 238 -17.53 4.80 1.48
N GLN A 239 -18.38 4.90 2.51
CA GLN A 239 -19.76 4.43 2.44
C GLN A 239 -20.54 5.20 1.37
N ARG A 240 -20.38 6.52 1.30
CA ARG A 240 -21.04 7.34 0.29
C ARG A 240 -20.60 6.98 -1.14
N LEU A 241 -19.29 6.71 -1.34
CA LEU A 241 -18.81 6.20 -2.63
C LEU A 241 -19.44 4.84 -2.98
N ARG A 242 -19.55 3.92 -1.99
CA ARG A 242 -20.22 2.62 -2.17
C ARG A 242 -21.67 2.78 -2.59
N ASP A 243 -22.41 3.66 -1.92
CA ASP A 243 -23.83 3.90 -2.22
C ASP A 243 -24.02 4.43 -3.65
N ILE A 244 -23.19 5.40 -4.06
CA ILE A 244 -23.24 5.97 -5.41
C ILE A 244 -22.87 4.92 -6.45
N THR A 245 -21.77 4.19 -6.26
CA THR A 245 -21.32 3.17 -7.21
C THR A 245 -22.37 2.07 -7.38
N LYS A 246 -22.95 1.60 -6.28
CA LYS A 246 -24.03 0.59 -6.29
C LYS A 246 -25.29 1.10 -7.02
N LYS A 247 -25.69 2.33 -6.74
CA LYS A 247 -26.85 2.98 -7.40
C LYS A 247 -26.72 2.98 -8.91
N HIS A 248 -25.51 3.21 -9.43
CA HIS A 248 -25.24 3.38 -10.85
C HIS A 248 -24.65 2.15 -11.55
N GLY A 249 -24.51 1.02 -10.85
CA GLY A 249 -23.91 -0.20 -11.40
C GLY A 249 -22.44 -0.03 -11.78
N ILE A 250 -21.72 0.85 -11.10
CA ILE A 250 -20.29 1.11 -11.25
C ILE A 250 -19.54 0.23 -10.25
N LEU A 251 -18.46 -0.42 -10.66
CA LEU A 251 -17.65 -1.22 -9.75
C LEU A 251 -16.83 -0.34 -8.81
N LEU A 252 -16.75 -0.70 -7.54
CA LEU A 252 -15.86 -0.09 -6.56
C LEU A 252 -14.63 -0.98 -6.35
N ILE A 253 -13.44 -0.42 -6.55
CA ILE A 253 -12.16 -1.08 -6.34
C ILE A 253 -11.47 -0.44 -5.14
N PHE A 254 -11.12 -1.24 -4.11
CA PHE A 254 -10.26 -0.79 -3.03
C PHE A 254 -8.81 -1.24 -3.29
N ASP A 255 -7.90 -0.27 -3.27
CA ASP A 255 -6.47 -0.53 -3.25
C ASP A 255 -6.00 -0.66 -1.79
N GLU A 256 -5.93 -1.90 -1.33
CA GLU A 256 -5.51 -2.29 0.03
C GLU A 256 -4.03 -2.71 0.09
N VAL A 257 -3.24 -2.32 -0.89
CA VAL A 257 -1.81 -2.68 -0.96
C VAL A 257 -1.02 -2.20 0.26
N ILE A 258 -1.43 -1.07 0.87
CA ILE A 258 -0.84 -0.55 2.11
C ILE A 258 -1.70 -0.90 3.33
N THR A 259 -3.00 -0.76 3.23
CA THR A 259 -3.93 -0.86 4.36
C THR A 259 -4.23 -2.29 4.79
N GLY A 260 -4.08 -3.25 3.90
CA GLY A 260 -4.30 -4.66 4.18
C GLY A 260 -3.31 -5.26 5.19
N PHE A 261 -3.67 -6.41 5.70
CA PHE A 261 -2.89 -7.23 6.63
C PHE A 261 -2.57 -6.53 7.96
N GLY A 262 -3.61 -6.01 8.63
CA GLY A 262 -3.53 -5.58 10.03
C GLY A 262 -3.19 -4.12 10.27
N ARG A 263 -2.94 -3.32 9.23
CA ARG A 263 -2.45 -1.94 9.39
C ARG A 263 -3.39 -1.06 10.21
N LEU A 264 -4.70 -1.23 10.07
CA LEU A 264 -5.71 -0.49 10.82
C LEU A 264 -6.25 -1.24 12.05
N GLY A 265 -5.78 -2.47 12.31
CA GLY A 265 -6.24 -3.31 13.43
C GLY A 265 -7.35 -4.28 13.04
N THR A 266 -7.62 -4.42 11.76
CA THR A 266 -8.47 -5.42 11.12
C THR A 266 -7.68 -6.06 9.97
N PRO A 267 -8.07 -7.23 9.45
CA PRO A 267 -7.40 -7.83 8.31
C PRO A 267 -7.26 -6.88 7.14
N PHE A 268 -8.34 -6.18 6.76
CA PHE A 268 -8.37 -5.19 5.69
C PHE A 268 -9.06 -3.91 6.16
N ALA A 269 -8.76 -2.79 5.49
CA ALA A 269 -9.43 -1.52 5.78
C ALA A 269 -10.92 -1.58 5.42
N ALA A 270 -11.30 -2.39 4.44
CA ALA A 270 -12.70 -2.67 4.12
C ALA A 270 -13.49 -3.11 5.38
N ASP A 271 -12.90 -3.98 6.22
CA ASP A 271 -13.49 -4.40 7.50
C ASP A 271 -13.56 -3.25 8.51
N TYR A 272 -12.48 -2.45 8.58
CA TYR A 272 -12.40 -1.31 9.50
C TYR A 272 -13.49 -0.26 9.21
N PHE A 273 -13.69 0.07 7.93
CA PHE A 273 -14.69 1.06 7.50
C PHE A 273 -16.10 0.46 7.29
N GLY A 274 -16.25 -0.87 7.36
CA GLY A 274 -17.52 -1.56 7.12
C GLY A 274 -18.02 -1.40 5.68
N VAL A 275 -17.12 -1.29 4.71
CA VAL A 275 -17.45 -1.09 3.29
C VAL A 275 -16.78 -2.16 2.44
N THR A 276 -17.56 -3.07 1.86
CA THR A 276 -17.04 -4.11 0.96
C THR A 276 -17.01 -3.58 -0.49
N PRO A 277 -15.84 -3.57 -1.14
CA PRO A 277 -15.73 -3.26 -2.57
C PRO A 277 -16.15 -4.46 -3.43
N ASP A 278 -16.30 -4.26 -4.74
CA ASP A 278 -16.53 -5.34 -5.70
C ASP A 278 -15.21 -6.05 -6.07
N ILE A 279 -14.10 -5.30 -6.04
CA ILE A 279 -12.74 -5.77 -6.29
C ILE A 279 -11.80 -5.19 -5.25
N MET A 280 -10.90 -6.02 -4.71
CA MET A 280 -9.87 -5.59 -3.77
C MET A 280 -8.49 -5.98 -4.28
N VAL A 281 -7.54 -5.05 -4.28
CA VAL A 281 -6.14 -5.31 -4.64
C VAL A 281 -5.26 -5.35 -3.41
N THR A 282 -4.34 -6.32 -3.37
CA THR A 282 -3.39 -6.50 -2.28
C THR A 282 -1.98 -6.81 -2.80
N ALA A 283 -0.97 -6.61 -1.96
CA ALA A 283 0.42 -6.99 -2.17
C ALA A 283 1.19 -6.86 -0.84
N LYS A 284 2.46 -6.49 -0.86
CA LYS A 284 3.29 -6.07 0.28
C LYS A 284 3.20 -7.00 1.49
N GLY A 285 2.30 -6.71 2.44
CA GLY A 285 2.06 -7.53 3.63
C GLY A 285 1.64 -8.96 3.33
N LEU A 286 1.15 -9.27 2.13
CA LEU A 286 0.80 -10.62 1.69
C LEU A 286 1.94 -11.64 1.88
N THR A 287 3.18 -11.22 1.62
CA THR A 287 4.38 -12.05 1.77
C THR A 287 5.39 -11.45 2.74
N ASN A 288 4.95 -10.52 3.60
CA ASN A 288 5.83 -9.75 4.47
C ASN A 288 6.97 -9.04 3.69
N GLY A 289 6.74 -8.72 2.41
CA GLY A 289 7.73 -8.07 1.55
C GLY A 289 8.94 -8.93 1.15
N VAL A 290 8.99 -10.21 1.54
CA VAL A 290 10.18 -11.06 1.33
C VAL A 290 10.27 -11.56 -0.11
N ILE A 291 9.14 -11.96 -0.69
CA ILE A 291 9.02 -12.39 -2.10
C ILE A 291 7.98 -11.52 -2.81
N PRO A 292 8.28 -10.97 -4.00
CA PRO A 292 7.31 -10.22 -4.78
C PRO A 292 6.05 -11.04 -5.07
N MET A 293 4.89 -10.54 -4.63
CA MET A 293 3.57 -11.09 -4.90
C MET A 293 2.49 -10.04 -4.68
N GLY A 294 1.44 -10.13 -5.47
CA GLY A 294 0.20 -9.42 -5.26
C GLY A 294 -1.00 -10.33 -5.51
N ALA A 295 -2.17 -9.86 -5.18
CA ALA A 295 -3.42 -10.55 -5.44
C ALA A 295 -4.55 -9.55 -5.72
N VAL A 296 -5.50 -9.98 -6.54
CA VAL A 296 -6.76 -9.31 -6.79
C VAL A 296 -7.86 -10.25 -6.33
N LEU A 297 -8.68 -9.79 -5.39
CA LEU A 297 -9.85 -10.51 -4.91
C LEU A 297 -11.08 -9.93 -5.57
N VAL A 298 -11.97 -10.77 -6.05
CA VAL A 298 -13.20 -10.39 -6.74
C VAL A 298 -14.39 -11.12 -6.14
N SER A 299 -15.59 -10.51 -6.30
CA SER A 299 -16.83 -11.16 -5.90
C SER A 299 -17.18 -12.35 -6.79
N SER A 300 -17.99 -13.28 -6.26
CA SER A 300 -18.55 -14.38 -7.04
C SER A 300 -19.36 -13.86 -8.24
N GLU A 301 -20.08 -12.75 -8.13
CA GLU A 301 -20.82 -12.14 -9.25
C GLU A 301 -19.88 -11.82 -10.42
N ILE A 302 -18.71 -11.22 -10.13
CA ILE A 302 -17.72 -10.92 -11.16
C ILE A 302 -17.14 -12.20 -11.75
N HIS A 303 -16.66 -13.12 -10.91
CA HIS A 303 -16.08 -14.38 -11.36
C HIS A 303 -17.05 -15.18 -12.25
N ASP A 304 -18.28 -15.41 -11.79
CA ASP A 304 -19.25 -16.26 -12.48
C ASP A 304 -19.71 -15.65 -13.80
N THR A 305 -19.63 -14.32 -13.94
CA THR A 305 -19.88 -13.64 -15.23
C THR A 305 -18.90 -14.10 -16.31
N PHE A 306 -17.64 -14.43 -15.95
CA PHE A 306 -16.68 -14.97 -16.90
C PHE A 306 -16.83 -16.48 -17.13
N MET A 307 -17.34 -17.24 -16.17
CA MET A 307 -17.44 -18.70 -16.21
C MET A 307 -18.55 -19.18 -17.14
N GLN A 308 -18.52 -18.72 -18.39
CA GLN A 308 -19.52 -19.06 -19.40
C GLN A 308 -18.87 -19.48 -20.72
N GLY A 309 -19.64 -20.18 -21.56
CA GLY A 309 -19.15 -20.68 -22.84
C GLY A 309 -18.59 -22.11 -22.75
N PRO A 310 -17.86 -22.58 -23.78
CA PRO A 310 -17.30 -23.93 -23.80
C PRO A 310 -16.17 -24.11 -22.78
N GLU A 311 -16.18 -25.20 -22.01
CA GLU A 311 -15.23 -25.48 -20.91
C GLU A 311 -13.73 -25.48 -21.31
N HIS A 312 -13.42 -25.66 -22.59
CA HIS A 312 -12.04 -25.68 -23.10
C HIS A 312 -11.54 -24.32 -23.56
N VAL A 313 -12.34 -23.28 -23.46
CA VAL A 313 -11.99 -21.90 -23.85
C VAL A 313 -11.57 -21.13 -22.62
N ILE A 314 -10.44 -20.39 -22.70
CA ILE A 314 -9.96 -19.55 -21.61
C ILE A 314 -10.96 -18.38 -21.42
N GLU A 315 -11.55 -18.30 -20.25
CA GLU A 315 -12.62 -17.35 -19.89
C GLU A 315 -12.11 -15.90 -19.78
N PHE A 316 -10.89 -15.73 -19.27
CA PHE A 316 -10.25 -14.41 -19.14
C PHE A 316 -8.81 -14.47 -19.63
N MET A 317 -8.54 -13.91 -20.80
CA MET A 317 -7.25 -13.94 -21.47
C MET A 317 -6.26 -12.96 -20.83
N HIS A 318 -5.88 -13.24 -19.58
CA HIS A 318 -4.97 -12.43 -18.77
C HIS A 318 -4.27 -13.28 -17.69
N GLY A 319 -3.01 -12.97 -17.43
CA GLY A 319 -2.18 -13.62 -16.41
C GLY A 319 -0.71 -13.26 -16.58
N TYR A 320 0.10 -13.58 -15.58
CA TYR A 320 1.54 -13.34 -15.58
C TYR A 320 2.29 -14.66 -15.45
N THR A 321 3.48 -14.75 -16.04
CA THR A 321 4.33 -15.95 -16.00
C THR A 321 4.59 -16.42 -14.56
N TYR A 322 4.65 -15.51 -13.60
CA TYR A 322 4.93 -15.84 -12.19
C TYR A 322 3.68 -15.76 -11.28
N SER A 323 2.46 -15.70 -11.85
CA SER A 323 1.21 -15.73 -11.05
C SER A 323 1.19 -16.98 -10.17
N GLY A 324 1.00 -16.78 -8.87
CA GLY A 324 0.94 -17.91 -7.91
C GLY A 324 2.25 -18.70 -7.80
N ASN A 325 3.42 -18.07 -8.00
CA ASN A 325 4.74 -18.73 -7.88
C ASN A 325 4.84 -19.57 -6.60
N PRO A 326 5.37 -20.81 -6.64
CA PRO A 326 5.43 -21.72 -5.50
C PRO A 326 6.13 -21.12 -4.27
N ILE A 327 7.27 -20.46 -4.46
CA ILE A 327 8.05 -19.86 -3.37
C ILE A 327 7.28 -18.66 -2.76
N ALA A 328 6.66 -17.84 -3.60
CA ALA A 328 5.85 -16.72 -3.14
C ALA A 328 4.60 -17.21 -2.38
N SER A 329 3.96 -18.27 -2.86
CA SER A 329 2.82 -18.90 -2.18
C SER A 329 3.21 -19.48 -0.82
N ALA A 330 4.36 -20.13 -0.71
CA ALA A 330 4.88 -20.63 0.57
C ALA A 330 5.20 -19.48 1.54
N ALA A 331 5.78 -18.38 1.03
CA ALA A 331 6.02 -17.18 1.82
C ALA A 331 4.71 -16.56 2.32
N GLY A 332 3.70 -16.45 1.45
CA GLY A 332 2.37 -15.95 1.81
C GLY A 332 1.69 -16.77 2.89
N LEU A 333 1.66 -18.11 2.73
CA LEU A 333 1.10 -19.03 3.72
C LEU A 333 1.77 -18.87 5.10
N ALA A 334 3.11 -18.90 5.14
CA ALA A 334 3.87 -18.73 6.38
C ALA A 334 3.66 -17.33 7.00
N THR A 335 3.46 -16.31 6.17
CA THR A 335 3.16 -14.95 6.61
C THR A 335 1.78 -14.87 7.26
N LEU A 336 0.74 -15.39 6.61
CA LEU A 336 -0.63 -15.40 7.17
C LEU A 336 -0.71 -16.19 8.47
N GLU A 337 0.00 -17.32 8.54
CA GLU A 337 0.10 -18.12 9.76
C GLU A 337 0.80 -17.35 10.89
N THR A 338 1.89 -16.63 10.59
CA THR A 338 2.59 -15.76 11.56
C THR A 338 1.65 -14.66 12.07
N TYR A 339 0.89 -14.00 11.19
CA TYR A 339 -0.08 -12.99 11.61
C TYR A 339 -1.13 -13.55 12.58
N LYS A 340 -1.62 -14.75 12.29
CA LYS A 340 -2.64 -15.42 13.11
C LYS A 340 -2.09 -15.83 14.48
N GLU A 341 -0.94 -16.53 14.50
CA GLU A 341 -0.34 -17.04 15.73
C GLU A 341 0.08 -15.95 16.70
N GLU A 342 0.59 -14.84 16.18
CA GLU A 342 1.06 -13.72 16.98
C GLU A 342 0.02 -12.61 17.19
N GLY A 343 -1.22 -12.79 16.68
CA GLY A 343 -2.31 -11.82 16.83
C GLY A 343 -2.01 -10.47 16.16
N LEU A 344 -1.21 -10.46 15.08
CA LEU A 344 -0.69 -9.20 14.53
C LEU A 344 -1.76 -8.37 13.82
N LEU A 345 -2.82 -8.99 13.31
CA LEU A 345 -3.88 -8.28 12.59
C LEU A 345 -4.69 -7.33 13.48
N GLN A 346 -4.70 -7.55 14.79
CA GLN A 346 -5.41 -6.73 15.77
C GLN A 346 -4.53 -5.66 16.43
N ARG A 347 -3.22 -5.67 16.19
CA ARG A 347 -2.25 -4.75 16.83
C ARG A 347 -2.59 -3.27 16.58
N GLY A 348 -3.15 -2.94 15.41
CA GLY A 348 -3.59 -1.58 15.11
C GLY A 348 -4.69 -1.08 16.05
N THR A 349 -5.60 -1.95 16.48
CA THR A 349 -6.63 -1.63 17.49
C THR A 349 -6.01 -1.53 18.88
N GLU A 350 -5.13 -2.48 19.27
CA GLU A 350 -4.54 -2.55 20.61
C GLU A 350 -3.62 -1.37 20.92
N LEU A 351 -2.73 -1.04 19.98
CA LEU A 351 -1.72 0.00 20.15
C LEU A 351 -2.12 1.34 19.53
N GLY A 352 -3.18 1.39 18.73
CA GLY A 352 -3.63 2.61 18.05
C GLY A 352 -3.81 3.81 18.97
N PRO A 353 -4.46 3.70 20.14
CA PRO A 353 -4.57 4.81 21.08
C PRO A 353 -3.21 5.32 21.58
N TYR A 354 -2.31 4.39 21.95
CA TYR A 354 -0.97 4.77 22.41
C TYR A 354 -0.16 5.42 21.29
N TRP A 355 -0.23 4.88 20.08
CA TRP A 355 0.38 5.44 18.87
C TRP A 355 -0.12 6.85 18.57
N ALA A 356 -1.44 7.07 18.69
CA ALA A 356 -2.05 8.37 18.51
C ALA A 356 -1.52 9.39 19.51
N ASP A 357 -1.48 9.04 20.80
CA ASP A 357 -0.97 9.94 21.85
C ASP A 357 0.51 10.28 21.65
N ALA A 358 1.32 9.29 21.32
CA ALA A 358 2.74 9.48 21.05
C ALA A 358 2.98 10.39 19.85
N LEU A 359 2.31 10.17 18.70
CA LEU A 359 2.44 11.02 17.52
C LEU A 359 1.95 12.45 17.77
N HIS A 360 0.76 12.62 18.38
CA HIS A 360 0.19 13.92 18.62
C HIS A 360 0.95 14.74 19.69
N SER A 361 1.87 14.10 20.43
CA SER A 361 2.81 14.83 21.30
C SER A 361 3.81 15.70 20.52
N LEU A 362 3.91 15.48 19.19
CA LEU A 362 4.78 16.25 18.30
C LEU A 362 4.10 17.49 17.71
N LYS A 363 2.83 17.74 18.00
CA LYS A 363 2.04 18.81 17.36
C LYS A 363 2.60 20.23 17.54
N ASP A 364 3.30 20.47 18.65
CA ASP A 364 3.86 21.78 19.00
C ASP A 364 5.37 21.88 18.66
N GLU A 365 5.94 20.87 17.98
CA GLU A 365 7.33 20.89 17.56
C GLU A 365 7.53 21.86 16.38
N PRO A 366 8.75 22.38 16.19
CA PRO A 366 9.02 23.38 15.14
C PRO A 366 8.56 22.91 13.76
N ASN A 367 7.90 23.81 13.04
CA ASN A 367 7.44 23.60 11.66
C ASN A 367 6.37 22.51 11.47
N VAL A 368 5.84 21.88 12.51
CA VAL A 368 4.73 20.93 12.42
C VAL A 368 3.43 21.70 12.17
N ILE A 369 2.73 21.39 11.08
CA ILE A 369 1.46 22.02 10.70
C ILE A 369 0.28 21.06 10.75
N ASP A 370 0.55 19.73 10.80
CA ASP A 370 -0.46 18.71 11.02
C ASP A 370 0.16 17.43 11.56
N VAL A 371 -0.60 16.70 12.37
CA VAL A 371 -0.33 15.34 12.81
C VAL A 371 -1.63 14.55 12.67
N ARG A 372 -1.59 13.42 11.97
CA ARG A 372 -2.76 12.56 11.74
C ARG A 372 -2.38 11.09 11.84
N ASN A 373 -3.31 10.25 12.27
CA ASN A 373 -3.10 8.82 12.44
C ASN A 373 -4.40 8.04 12.37
N ILE A 374 -4.29 6.77 11.97
CA ILE A 374 -5.36 5.76 12.06
C ILE A 374 -4.70 4.38 12.21
N GLY A 375 -5.17 3.53 13.15
CA GLY A 375 -4.48 2.28 13.47
C GLY A 375 -3.00 2.50 13.78
N LEU A 376 -2.12 1.69 13.19
CA LEU A 376 -0.66 1.83 13.29
C LEU A 376 -0.05 2.48 12.03
N VAL A 377 -0.66 3.56 11.59
CA VAL A 377 -0.13 4.42 10.53
C VAL A 377 -0.35 5.87 10.92
N GLY A 378 0.59 6.75 10.55
CA GLY A 378 0.47 8.17 10.85
C GLY A 378 1.38 9.03 10.01
N ALA A 379 1.16 10.33 10.08
CA ALA A 379 1.96 11.31 9.37
C ALA A 379 2.14 12.58 10.20
N ILE A 380 3.28 13.22 9.99
CA ILE A 380 3.62 14.55 10.51
C ILE A 380 3.88 15.42 9.28
N GLU A 381 3.06 16.45 9.08
CA GLU A 381 3.19 17.37 7.96
C GLU A 381 3.93 18.62 8.42
N LEU A 382 4.91 19.02 7.63
CA LEU A 382 5.81 20.11 7.95
C LEU A 382 5.53 21.32 7.07
N GLN A 383 5.68 22.51 7.62
CA GLN A 383 5.64 23.75 6.85
C GLN A 383 6.72 23.73 5.76
N PRO A 384 6.38 23.82 4.47
CA PRO A 384 7.37 23.88 3.40
C PRO A 384 8.32 25.07 3.54
N ILE A 385 9.58 24.90 3.11
CA ILE A 385 10.50 26.04 2.96
C ILE A 385 10.10 26.81 1.70
N ALA A 386 9.89 28.11 1.83
CA ALA A 386 9.51 28.96 0.70
C ALA A 386 10.53 28.85 -0.45
N GLY A 387 10.02 28.53 -1.65
CA GLY A 387 10.87 28.33 -2.84
C GLY A 387 11.61 26.97 -2.91
N GLU A 388 11.60 26.16 -1.84
CA GLU A 388 12.30 24.88 -1.77
C GLU A 388 11.40 23.76 -1.21
N PRO A 389 10.25 23.45 -1.88
CA PRO A 389 9.35 22.40 -1.42
C PRO A 389 10.07 21.04 -1.33
N THR A 390 9.66 20.21 -0.39
CA THR A 390 10.23 18.88 -0.06
C THR A 390 11.59 18.89 0.64
N LYS A 391 12.30 20.01 0.67
CA LYS A 391 13.65 20.10 1.24
C LYS A 391 13.66 19.84 2.75
N ARG A 392 12.65 20.35 3.47
CA ARG A 392 12.55 20.17 4.93
C ARG A 392 12.38 18.68 5.27
N ALA A 393 11.41 18.03 4.65
CA ALA A 393 11.19 16.60 4.89
C ALA A 393 12.37 15.73 4.42
N PHE A 394 13.05 16.10 3.32
CA PHE A 394 14.25 15.39 2.90
C PHE A 394 15.40 15.55 3.91
N SER A 395 15.55 16.73 4.51
CA SER A 395 16.53 16.96 5.59
C SER A 395 16.18 16.10 6.83
N ALA A 396 14.89 16.00 7.17
CA ALA A 396 14.42 15.12 8.23
C ALA A 396 14.73 13.66 7.94
N PHE A 397 14.51 13.18 6.69
CA PHE A 397 14.81 11.82 6.27
C PHE A 397 16.30 11.48 6.45
N VAL A 398 17.18 12.34 5.97
CA VAL A 398 18.65 12.12 6.10
C VAL A 398 19.05 12.11 7.57
N LYS A 399 18.59 13.11 8.33
CA LYS A 399 18.94 13.25 9.74
C LYS A 399 18.41 12.09 10.59
N ALA A 400 17.19 11.62 10.32
CA ALA A 400 16.62 10.45 10.99
C ALA A 400 17.48 9.19 10.74
N PHE A 401 17.88 8.93 9.49
CA PHE A 401 18.75 7.80 9.16
C PHE A 401 20.11 7.90 9.87
N GLU A 402 20.73 9.08 9.91
CA GLU A 402 21.95 9.32 10.66
C GLU A 402 21.79 9.06 12.17
N SER A 403 20.60 9.33 12.71
CA SER A 403 20.23 9.15 14.12
C SER A 403 19.73 7.74 14.47
N GLY A 404 19.71 6.80 13.50
CA GLY A 404 19.30 5.41 13.73
C GLY A 404 17.82 5.12 13.53
N PHE A 405 17.10 5.94 12.75
CA PHE A 405 15.67 5.75 12.48
C PHE A 405 15.40 5.71 10.97
N LEU A 406 14.62 4.73 10.53
CA LEU A 406 14.08 4.72 9.17
C LEU A 406 12.69 5.35 9.18
N ILE A 407 12.55 6.48 8.50
CA ILE A 407 11.29 7.16 8.22
C ILE A 407 11.08 7.26 6.71
N ARG A 408 9.86 7.55 6.28
CA ARG A 408 9.55 7.83 4.87
C ARG A 408 9.07 9.27 4.73
N THR A 409 9.42 9.91 3.62
CA THR A 409 8.92 11.26 3.31
C THR A 409 8.26 11.31 1.94
N THR A 410 7.22 12.14 1.84
CA THR A 410 6.52 12.46 0.59
C THR A 410 6.04 13.91 0.64
N GLY A 411 6.42 14.73 -0.34
CA GLY A 411 6.27 16.17 -0.18
C GLY A 411 7.03 16.65 1.06
N ASP A 412 6.42 17.48 1.87
CA ASP A 412 6.93 17.88 3.19
C ASP A 412 6.22 17.12 4.34
N ILE A 413 5.93 15.84 4.12
CA ILE A 413 5.26 14.96 5.09
C ILE A 413 6.18 13.81 5.46
N ILE A 414 6.34 13.57 6.76
CA ILE A 414 6.93 12.35 7.33
C ILE A 414 5.80 11.34 7.51
N ALA A 415 5.91 10.18 6.87
CA ALA A 415 4.95 9.10 7.00
C ALA A 415 5.56 7.91 7.77
N LEU A 416 4.79 7.34 8.68
CA LEU A 416 5.20 6.28 9.60
C LEU A 416 4.20 5.13 9.57
N SER A 417 4.73 3.91 9.60
CA SER A 417 3.95 2.67 9.65
C SER A 417 4.84 1.53 10.15
N PRO A 418 5.21 1.50 11.43
CA PRO A 418 6.15 0.51 11.94
C PRO A 418 5.64 -0.91 11.70
N PRO A 419 6.51 -1.95 11.70
CA PRO A 419 6.06 -3.34 11.73
C PRO A 419 5.07 -3.58 12.88
N LEU A 420 4.09 -4.48 12.69
CA LEU A 420 3.03 -4.73 13.68
C LEU A 420 3.54 -5.37 14.97
N ILE A 421 4.75 -5.91 14.98
CA ILE A 421 5.43 -6.40 16.18
C ILE A 421 5.95 -5.27 17.09
N VAL A 422 5.74 -4.01 16.70
CA VAL A 422 6.15 -2.83 17.48
C VAL A 422 5.63 -2.91 18.90
N GLN A 423 6.45 -2.46 19.87
CA GLN A 423 6.11 -2.34 21.28
C GLN A 423 6.14 -0.88 21.70
N LYS A 424 5.55 -0.55 22.86
CA LYS A 424 5.48 0.84 23.36
C LYS A 424 6.85 1.52 23.42
N HIS A 425 7.88 0.83 23.91
CA HIS A 425 9.24 1.39 23.96
C HIS A 425 9.82 1.73 22.59
N HIS A 426 9.49 0.94 21.53
CA HIS A 426 9.89 1.29 20.16
C HIS A 426 9.16 2.53 19.66
N ILE A 427 7.88 2.69 20.04
CA ILE A 427 7.08 3.87 19.70
C ILE A 427 7.68 5.11 20.37
N ASP A 428 8.01 5.02 21.65
CA ASP A 428 8.62 6.10 22.42
C ASP A 428 9.98 6.50 21.82
N GLU A 429 10.84 5.51 21.56
CA GLU A 429 12.16 5.71 20.93
C GLU A 429 12.03 6.40 19.55
N LEU A 430 11.11 5.93 18.72
CA LEU A 430 10.87 6.51 17.37
C LEU A 430 10.37 7.95 17.46
N VAL A 431 9.40 8.24 18.33
CA VAL A 431 8.81 9.56 18.49
C VAL A 431 9.81 10.55 19.08
N ASP A 432 10.59 10.16 20.08
CA ASP A 432 11.63 11.00 20.67
C ASP A 432 12.78 11.26 19.69
N GLY A 433 13.14 10.25 18.88
CA GLY A 433 14.07 10.40 17.77
C GLY A 433 13.59 11.42 16.75
N ILE A 434 12.33 11.32 16.32
CA ILE A 434 11.71 12.27 15.39
C ILE A 434 11.65 13.67 16.01
N ARG A 435 11.29 13.81 17.28
CA ARG A 435 11.31 15.09 18.04
C ARG A 435 12.68 15.74 17.96
N THR A 436 13.73 14.97 18.21
CA THR A 436 15.12 15.45 18.11
C THR A 436 15.47 15.89 16.68
N VAL A 437 15.03 15.14 15.69
CA VAL A 437 15.23 15.48 14.26
C VAL A 437 14.51 16.78 13.91
N LEU A 438 13.24 16.93 14.31
CA LEU A 438 12.44 18.15 14.02
C LEU A 438 13.08 19.42 14.58
N ARG A 439 13.70 19.33 15.77
CA ARG A 439 14.41 20.45 16.40
C ARG A 439 15.76 20.76 15.75
N ALA A 440 16.32 19.82 15.00
CA ALA A 440 17.65 19.94 14.38
C ALA A 440 17.63 20.30 12.89
N ILE A 441 16.47 20.34 12.25
CA ILE A 441 16.31 20.70 10.84
C ILE A 441 15.82 22.15 10.68
N PRO A 442 16.10 22.79 9.51
CA PRO A 442 15.71 24.19 9.28
C PRO A 442 14.20 24.39 9.24
#